data_e9387067ba3e18b97bcdf896996daffb
#
_entry.id   e9387067ba3e18b97bcdf896996daffb
#
_cell.length_a   1.000
_cell.length_b   1.000
_cell.length_c   1.000
_cell.angle_alpha   90.00
_cell.angle_beta   90.00
_cell.angle_gamma   90.00
#
_symmetry.space_group_name_H-M   'P 1'
#
loop_
_entity.id
_entity.type
_entity.pdbx_description
1 polymer ?
#
loop_
_entity_poly.entity_id
_entity_poly.type
_entity_poly.pdbx_seq_one_letter_code
_entity_poly.pdbx_strand_id
1 'polypeptide(L)'
;MTAAGVYIDVGLKQRLYFTNVVLLTYFGYFSMETSSLLRHRIIKNLMPEPTEKTADTAIILWKQMATQIILIVGEGGFNSLYERSMFLTQSTFPWLSAGSPSTQTDQRFEDLKKSFEGQTPVQVGEANSLLLITFTDILASLIGEQLTNSILRSAWANDASDSPGKELKNE
;
A
#
# COMPACT_ATOMS: atom_id res chain seq x y z
N MET A 1 20.41 -6.72 -66.20
CA MET A 1 20.57 -5.88 -64.97
C MET A 1 19.34 -6.08 -64.11
N THR A 2 19.46 -6.93 -63.14
CA THR A 2 18.37 -7.46 -62.29
C THR A 2 18.21 -6.52 -61.10
N ALA A 3 17.01 -5.90 -61.03
CA ALA A 3 16.62 -5.19 -59.83
C ALA A 3 16.13 -6.22 -58.80
N ALA A 4 17.03 -6.66 -57.94
CA ALA A 4 16.68 -7.39 -56.72
C ALA A 4 16.17 -6.36 -55.72
N GLY A 5 14.87 -6.07 -55.80
CA GLY A 5 14.17 -5.19 -54.87
C GLY A 5 14.15 -5.78 -53.48
N VAL A 6 14.49 -4.94 -52.55
CA VAL A 6 14.43 -5.14 -51.12
C VAL A 6 13.00 -5.46 -50.69
N TYR A 7 12.63 -6.73 -50.73
CA TYR A 7 11.53 -7.27 -49.93
C TYR A 7 12.05 -7.54 -48.53
N ILE A 8 12.37 -6.49 -47.79
CA ILE A 8 12.60 -6.61 -46.35
C ILE A 8 11.23 -6.79 -45.72
N ASP A 9 10.99 -8.02 -45.50
CA ASP A 9 10.00 -8.72 -44.75
C ASP A 9 9.22 -7.86 -43.76
N VAL A 10 8.06 -7.36 -44.22
CA VAL A 10 7.05 -6.70 -43.38
C VAL A 10 6.62 -7.64 -42.23
N GLY A 11 6.70 -8.94 -42.45
CA GLY A 11 6.40 -9.97 -41.45
C GLY A 11 7.40 -10.03 -40.32
N LEU A 12 8.69 -9.78 -40.57
CA LEU A 12 9.72 -9.72 -39.52
C LEU A 12 9.57 -8.47 -38.64
N LYS A 13 9.26 -7.31 -39.23
CA LYS A 13 8.98 -6.09 -38.47
C LYS A 13 7.70 -6.23 -37.63
N GLN A 14 6.65 -6.82 -38.16
CA GLN A 14 5.42 -7.07 -37.42
C GLN A 14 5.63 -8.08 -36.28
N ARG A 15 6.39 -9.16 -36.50
CA ARG A 15 6.75 -10.11 -35.45
C ARG A 15 7.59 -9.47 -34.35
N LEU A 16 8.59 -8.66 -34.69
CA LEU A 16 9.40 -7.93 -33.70
C LEU A 16 8.56 -6.91 -32.91
N TYR A 17 7.61 -6.24 -33.55
CA TYR A 17 6.69 -5.34 -32.85
C TYR A 17 5.78 -6.09 -31.88
N PHE A 18 5.19 -7.18 -32.29
CA PHE A 18 4.34 -8.02 -31.42
C PHE A 18 5.14 -8.62 -30.27
N THR A 19 6.34 -9.12 -30.53
CA THR A 19 7.21 -9.68 -29.47
C THR A 19 7.63 -8.62 -28.47
N ASN A 20 7.98 -7.40 -28.91
CA ASN A 20 8.35 -6.30 -28.02
C ASN A 20 7.15 -5.77 -27.22
N VAL A 21 5.95 -5.65 -27.83
CA VAL A 21 4.73 -5.20 -27.12
C VAL A 21 4.31 -6.26 -26.09
N VAL A 22 4.34 -7.53 -26.42
CA VAL A 22 4.04 -8.63 -25.49
C VAL A 22 5.08 -8.70 -24.39
N LEU A 23 6.38 -8.52 -24.69
CA LEU A 23 7.44 -8.52 -23.69
C LEU A 23 7.31 -7.33 -22.74
N LEU A 24 7.01 -6.13 -23.25
CA LEU A 24 6.81 -4.92 -22.44
C LEU A 24 5.55 -5.01 -21.57
N THR A 25 4.48 -5.59 -22.06
CA THR A 25 3.28 -5.85 -21.26
C THR A 25 3.54 -6.93 -20.20
N TYR A 26 4.22 -8.01 -20.54
CA TYR A 26 4.62 -9.05 -19.56
C TYR A 26 5.58 -8.51 -18.50
N PHE A 27 6.57 -7.71 -18.90
CA PHE A 27 7.51 -7.09 -17.97
C PHE A 27 6.85 -6.02 -17.09
N GLY A 28 5.88 -5.27 -17.64
CA GLY A 28 5.06 -4.34 -16.88
C GLY A 28 4.16 -5.05 -15.85
N TYR A 29 3.51 -6.14 -16.23
CA TYR A 29 2.71 -6.97 -15.32
C TYR A 29 3.57 -7.60 -14.22
N PHE A 30 4.71 -8.17 -14.56
CA PHE A 30 5.64 -8.76 -13.58
C PHE A 30 6.21 -7.73 -12.62
N SER A 31 6.51 -6.51 -13.10
CA SER A 31 6.99 -5.42 -12.24
C SER A 31 5.91 -4.89 -11.29
N MET A 32 4.65 -4.83 -11.73
CA MET A 32 3.53 -4.43 -10.87
C MET A 32 3.25 -5.46 -9.77
N GLU A 33 3.26 -6.75 -10.11
CA GLU A 33 3.01 -7.83 -9.14
C GLU A 33 4.09 -7.87 -8.05
N THR A 34 5.36 -7.67 -8.40
CA THR A 34 6.46 -7.59 -7.42
C THR A 34 6.36 -6.36 -6.52
N SER A 35 5.90 -5.22 -7.05
CA SER A 35 5.74 -3.98 -6.28
C SER A 35 4.63 -4.08 -5.24
N SER A 36 3.47 -4.65 -5.59
CA SER A 36 2.37 -4.85 -4.66
C SER A 36 2.72 -5.86 -3.56
N LEU A 37 3.36 -6.98 -3.92
CA LEU A 37 3.83 -7.97 -2.95
C LEU A 37 4.84 -7.40 -1.97
N LEU A 38 5.74 -6.54 -2.44
CA LEU A 38 6.71 -5.85 -1.59
C LEU A 38 5.99 -4.90 -0.61
N ARG A 39 5.01 -4.12 -1.09
CA ARG A 39 4.19 -3.24 -0.26
C ARG A 39 3.45 -4.02 0.81
N HIS A 40 2.77 -5.12 0.45
CA HIS A 40 2.06 -5.97 1.40
C HIS A 40 3.00 -6.55 2.47
N ARG A 41 4.22 -6.93 2.08
CA ARG A 41 5.24 -7.42 3.04
C ARG A 41 5.68 -6.31 3.99
N ILE A 42 5.91 -5.10 3.49
CA ILE A 42 6.26 -3.94 4.32
C ILE A 42 5.15 -3.70 5.34
N ILE A 43 3.89 -3.63 4.92
CA ILE A 43 2.75 -3.39 5.81
C ILE A 43 2.65 -4.46 6.90
N LYS A 44 2.81 -5.73 6.54
CA LYS A 44 2.80 -6.82 7.54
C LYS A 44 3.94 -6.71 8.55
N ASN A 45 5.11 -6.24 8.12
CA ASN A 45 6.27 -6.08 9.00
C ASN A 45 6.21 -4.81 9.88
N LEU A 46 5.35 -3.83 9.54
CA LEU A 46 5.14 -2.63 10.37
C LEU A 46 4.35 -2.92 11.65
N MET A 47 3.58 -4.00 11.67
CA MET A 47 2.89 -4.42 12.90
C MET A 47 3.87 -5.24 13.75
N PRO A 48 4.21 -4.76 14.96
CA PRO A 48 5.08 -5.49 15.88
C PRO A 48 4.40 -6.78 16.35
N GLU A 49 5.16 -7.60 17.10
CA GLU A 49 4.57 -8.72 17.83
C GLU A 49 3.32 -8.28 18.60
N PRO A 50 2.23 -9.06 18.56
CA PRO A 50 0.95 -8.67 19.15
C PRO A 50 1.06 -8.41 20.66
N THR A 51 0.86 -7.17 21.04
CA THR A 51 0.90 -6.68 22.42
C THR A 51 -0.32 -5.82 22.72
N GLU A 52 -0.50 -5.45 23.97
CA GLU A 52 -1.56 -4.50 24.38
C GLU A 52 -1.44 -3.14 23.64
N LYS A 53 -0.27 -2.79 23.14
CA LYS A 53 -0.02 -1.55 22.38
C LYS A 53 -0.34 -1.65 20.90
N THR A 54 -0.75 -2.81 20.40
CA THR A 54 -1.02 -3.04 18.98
C THR A 54 -2.03 -2.04 18.40
N ALA A 55 -3.09 -1.74 19.14
CA ALA A 55 -4.09 -0.76 18.73
C ALA A 55 -3.50 0.66 18.61
N ASP A 56 -2.70 1.09 19.57
CA ASP A 56 -2.07 2.41 19.53
C ASP A 56 -1.07 2.51 18.37
N THR A 57 -0.27 1.48 18.15
CA THR A 57 0.66 1.41 17.02
C THR A 57 -0.10 1.50 15.69
N ALA A 58 -1.21 0.79 15.55
CA ALA A 58 -2.06 0.87 14.36
C ALA A 58 -2.52 2.30 14.07
N ILE A 59 -2.99 3.02 15.09
CA ILE A 59 -3.43 4.41 14.94
C ILE A 59 -2.27 5.35 14.57
N ILE A 60 -1.09 5.15 15.14
CA ILE A 60 0.11 5.92 14.78
C ILE A 60 0.44 5.74 13.30
N LEU A 61 0.46 4.51 12.78
CA LEU A 61 0.71 4.22 11.37
C LEU A 61 -0.31 4.92 10.45
N TRP A 62 -1.59 4.93 10.84
CA TRP A 62 -2.63 5.64 10.10
C TRP A 62 -2.40 7.14 10.09
N LYS A 63 -2.08 7.75 11.23
CA LYS A 63 -1.83 9.20 11.33
C LYS A 63 -0.62 9.63 10.48
N GLN A 64 0.47 8.87 10.53
CA GLN A 64 1.67 9.11 9.72
C GLN A 64 1.35 9.04 8.23
N MET A 65 0.63 8.00 7.79
CA MET A 65 0.25 7.83 6.40
C MET A 65 -0.72 8.92 5.94
N ALA A 66 -1.75 9.24 6.74
CA ALA A 66 -2.75 10.25 6.42
C ALA A 66 -2.09 11.61 6.17
N THR A 67 -1.13 12.02 7.01
CA THR A 67 -0.40 13.27 6.86
C THR A 67 0.23 13.42 5.47
N GLN A 68 0.79 12.35 4.91
CA GLN A 68 1.43 12.39 3.60
C GLN A 68 0.40 12.33 2.45
N ILE A 69 -0.64 11.51 2.60
CA ILE A 69 -1.62 11.28 1.54
C ILE A 69 -2.56 12.46 1.39
N ILE A 70 -2.99 13.09 2.48
CA ILE A 70 -3.87 14.27 2.47
C ILE A 70 -3.23 15.43 1.69
N LEU A 71 -1.91 15.58 1.73
CA LEU A 71 -1.21 16.60 0.94
C LEU A 71 -1.36 16.40 -0.58
N ILE A 72 -1.66 15.18 -1.03
CA ILE A 72 -1.73 14.82 -2.45
C ILE A 72 -3.18 14.76 -2.92
N VAL A 73 -4.04 14.06 -2.20
CA VAL A 73 -5.42 13.79 -2.60
C VAL A 73 -6.46 14.66 -1.87
N GLY A 74 -6.02 15.45 -0.91
CA GLY A 74 -6.89 16.22 -0.02
C GLY A 74 -7.57 15.35 1.04
N GLU A 75 -8.13 15.99 2.07
CA GLU A 75 -8.82 15.30 3.16
C GLU A 75 -10.06 14.53 2.68
N GLY A 76 -10.86 15.13 1.80
CA GLY A 76 -12.03 14.46 1.21
C GLY A 76 -11.65 13.22 0.40
N GLY A 77 -10.54 13.28 -0.36
CA GLY A 77 -10.00 12.14 -1.10
C GLY A 77 -9.54 11.03 -0.17
N PHE A 78 -8.77 11.37 0.87
CA PHE A 78 -8.34 10.42 1.89
C PHE A 78 -9.53 9.73 2.55
N ASN A 79 -10.52 10.51 2.99
CA ASN A 79 -11.70 9.99 3.67
C ASN A 79 -12.50 9.03 2.78
N SER A 80 -12.65 9.34 1.49
CA SER A 80 -13.33 8.46 0.53
C SER A 80 -12.60 7.13 0.33
N LEU A 81 -11.27 7.17 0.26
CA LEU A 81 -10.42 5.97 0.18
C LEU A 81 -10.54 5.13 1.45
N TYR A 82 -10.50 5.78 2.61
CA TYR A 82 -10.61 5.14 3.91
C TYR A 82 -11.96 4.43 4.06
N GLU A 83 -13.07 5.10 3.76
CA GLU A 83 -14.42 4.52 3.80
C GLU A 83 -14.54 3.30 2.87
N ARG A 84 -14.03 3.41 1.66
CA ARG A 84 -14.04 2.30 0.71
C ARG A 84 -13.24 1.11 1.22
N SER A 85 -12.07 1.36 1.80
CA SER A 85 -11.20 0.33 2.36
C SER A 85 -11.85 -0.34 3.57
N MET A 86 -12.46 0.46 4.44
CA MET A 86 -13.20 -0.02 5.60
C MET A 86 -14.37 -0.93 5.17
N PHE A 87 -15.17 -0.49 4.21
CA PHE A 87 -16.27 -1.29 3.68
C PHE A 87 -15.83 -2.66 3.14
N LEU A 88 -14.71 -2.70 2.42
CA LEU A 88 -14.17 -3.94 1.88
C LEU A 88 -13.60 -4.85 2.98
N THR A 89 -12.96 -4.27 3.98
CA THR A 89 -12.34 -5.02 5.09
C THR A 89 -13.38 -5.60 6.05
N GLN A 90 -14.53 -4.94 6.20
CA GLN A 90 -15.65 -5.42 7.02
C GLN A 90 -16.18 -6.79 6.59
N SER A 91 -15.99 -7.18 5.34
CA SER A 91 -16.37 -8.52 4.88
C SER A 91 -15.60 -9.63 5.62
N THR A 92 -14.36 -9.34 6.04
CA THR A 92 -13.49 -10.26 6.79
C THR A 92 -13.56 -10.01 8.30
N PHE A 93 -13.65 -8.75 8.69
CA PHE A 93 -13.71 -8.32 10.09
C PHE A 93 -14.97 -7.50 10.34
N PRO A 94 -16.15 -8.15 10.53
CA PRO A 94 -17.46 -7.45 10.66
C PRO A 94 -17.55 -6.50 11.86
N TRP A 95 -16.69 -6.67 12.84
CA TRP A 95 -16.62 -5.81 14.03
C TRP A 95 -15.93 -4.47 13.77
N LEU A 96 -15.19 -4.33 12.65
CA LEU A 96 -14.68 -3.02 12.24
C LEU A 96 -15.85 -2.10 11.92
N SER A 97 -15.90 -0.95 12.58
CA SER A 97 -16.94 0.06 12.35
C SER A 97 -16.35 1.24 11.58
N ALA A 98 -17.04 1.65 10.55
CA ALA A 98 -16.69 2.89 9.84
C ALA A 98 -16.96 4.15 10.70
N GLY A 99 -17.56 3.98 11.87
CA GLY A 99 -17.98 5.08 12.71
C GLY A 99 -19.13 5.90 12.10
N SER A 100 -19.41 7.03 12.71
CA SER A 100 -20.33 8.02 12.12
C SER A 100 -19.69 8.65 10.89
N PRO A 101 -20.47 9.07 9.88
CA PRO A 101 -19.97 9.78 8.73
C PRO A 101 -19.37 11.13 9.18
N SER A 102 -18.10 11.11 9.56
CA SER A 102 -17.34 12.29 9.95
C SER A 102 -16.52 12.78 8.79
N THR A 103 -16.48 14.07 8.59
CA THR A 103 -15.60 14.71 7.61
C THR A 103 -14.18 14.90 8.17
N GLN A 104 -13.98 14.72 9.48
CA GLN A 104 -12.70 14.92 10.15
C GLN A 104 -11.94 13.60 10.27
N THR A 105 -10.73 13.57 9.74
CA THR A 105 -9.87 12.38 9.74
C THR A 105 -9.51 11.90 11.15
N ASP A 106 -9.26 12.81 12.09
CA ASP A 106 -8.94 12.45 13.48
C ASP A 106 -10.09 11.71 14.17
N GLN A 107 -11.35 12.13 13.95
CA GLN A 107 -12.50 11.43 14.50
C GLN A 107 -12.59 9.99 13.98
N ARG A 108 -12.27 9.76 12.72
CA ARG A 108 -12.25 8.42 12.12
C ARG A 108 -11.23 7.51 12.79
N PHE A 109 -10.08 8.02 13.16
CA PHE A 109 -9.06 7.25 13.87
C PHE A 109 -9.46 6.94 15.31
N GLU A 110 -10.17 7.85 15.97
CA GLU A 110 -10.77 7.55 17.28
C GLU A 110 -11.85 6.45 17.18
N ASP A 111 -12.69 6.49 16.15
CA ASP A 111 -13.70 5.46 15.92
C ASP A 111 -13.06 4.12 15.54
N LEU A 112 -11.97 4.13 14.75
CA LEU A 112 -11.19 2.93 14.47
C LEU A 112 -10.60 2.35 15.76
N LYS A 113 -10.01 3.19 16.60
CA LYS A 113 -9.46 2.77 17.90
C LYS A 113 -10.53 2.12 18.78
N LYS A 114 -11.72 2.71 18.86
CA LYS A 114 -12.87 2.14 19.59
C LYS A 114 -13.26 0.77 19.03
N SER A 115 -13.22 0.57 17.72
CA SER A 115 -13.56 -0.73 17.13
C SER A 115 -12.54 -1.83 17.47
N PHE A 116 -11.32 -1.46 17.85
CA PHE A 116 -10.30 -2.38 18.36
C PHE A 116 -10.55 -2.80 19.83
N GLU A 117 -11.35 -2.03 20.58
CA GLU A 117 -11.67 -2.36 21.95
C GLU A 117 -12.42 -3.72 22.02
N GLY A 118 -12.00 -4.57 22.93
CA GLY A 118 -12.57 -5.91 23.10
C GLY A 118 -12.05 -6.97 22.11
N GLN A 119 -11.15 -6.60 21.20
CA GLN A 119 -10.48 -7.55 20.30
C GLN A 119 -9.11 -7.96 20.85
N THR A 120 -8.66 -9.16 20.47
CA THR A 120 -7.31 -9.57 20.84
C THR A 120 -6.26 -8.81 20.03
N PRO A 121 -5.04 -8.59 20.56
CA PRO A 121 -3.96 -7.93 19.82
C PRO A 121 -3.68 -8.56 18.45
N VAL A 122 -3.81 -9.88 18.33
CA VAL A 122 -3.65 -10.61 17.06
C VAL A 122 -4.74 -10.19 16.05
N GLN A 123 -6.00 -10.19 16.46
CA GLN A 123 -7.12 -9.77 15.61
C GLN A 123 -6.99 -8.33 15.16
N VAL A 124 -6.57 -7.43 16.07
CA VAL A 124 -6.29 -6.03 15.74
C VAL A 124 -5.19 -5.91 14.69
N GLY A 125 -4.07 -6.64 14.87
CA GLY A 125 -2.95 -6.64 13.94
C GLY A 125 -3.34 -7.14 12.54
N GLU A 126 -4.10 -8.23 12.47
CA GLU A 126 -4.58 -8.80 11.20
C GLU A 126 -5.57 -7.88 10.49
N ALA A 127 -6.54 -7.33 11.22
CA ALA A 127 -7.53 -6.42 10.67
C ALA A 127 -6.91 -5.11 10.19
N ASN A 128 -5.99 -4.53 10.98
CA ASN A 128 -5.28 -3.33 10.59
C ASN A 128 -4.38 -3.57 9.37
N SER A 129 -3.68 -4.69 9.31
CA SER A 129 -2.86 -5.05 8.15
C SER A 129 -3.71 -5.18 6.88
N LEU A 130 -4.86 -5.86 6.96
CA LEU A 130 -5.76 -5.98 5.81
C LEU A 130 -6.32 -4.62 5.40
N LEU A 131 -6.70 -3.77 6.36
CA LEU A 131 -7.24 -2.43 6.09
C LEU A 131 -6.19 -1.54 5.40
N LEU A 132 -4.93 -1.54 5.87
CA LEU A 132 -3.82 -0.81 5.26
C LEU A 132 -3.50 -1.33 3.86
N ILE A 133 -3.47 -2.65 3.66
CA ILE A 133 -3.28 -3.27 2.35
C ILE A 133 -4.38 -2.82 1.40
N THR A 134 -5.64 -2.98 1.78
CA THR A 134 -6.79 -2.59 0.95
C THR A 134 -6.74 -1.12 0.58
N PHE A 135 -6.45 -0.24 1.53
CA PHE A 135 -6.32 1.20 1.31
C PHE A 135 -5.20 1.52 0.31
N THR A 136 -4.03 0.93 0.51
CA THR A 136 -2.86 1.21 -0.34
C THR A 136 -2.98 0.59 -1.72
N ASP A 137 -3.72 -0.51 -1.88
CA ASP A 137 -4.02 -1.10 -3.19
C ASP A 137 -4.98 -0.22 -3.98
N ILE A 138 -6.03 0.32 -3.34
CA ILE A 138 -6.92 1.29 -3.98
C ILE A 138 -6.14 2.56 -4.34
N LEU A 139 -5.32 3.10 -3.43
CA LEU A 139 -4.50 4.26 -3.71
C LEU A 139 -3.55 4.01 -4.89
N ALA A 140 -2.86 2.87 -4.93
CA ALA A 140 -1.95 2.51 -6.02
C ALA A 140 -2.68 2.37 -7.37
N SER A 141 -3.92 1.93 -7.37
CA SER A 141 -4.74 1.88 -8.59
C SER A 141 -5.10 3.27 -9.14
N LEU A 142 -5.11 4.30 -8.28
CA LEU A 142 -5.46 5.67 -8.65
C LEU A 142 -4.26 6.54 -9.03
N ILE A 143 -3.17 6.47 -8.27
CA ILE A 143 -2.00 7.33 -8.43
C ILE A 143 -0.75 6.57 -8.92
N GLY A 144 -0.85 5.26 -9.06
CA GLY A 144 0.23 4.38 -9.51
C GLY A 144 1.10 3.84 -8.38
N GLU A 145 1.69 2.67 -8.63
CA GLU A 145 2.51 1.92 -7.68
C GLU A 145 3.74 2.69 -7.18
N GLN A 146 4.46 3.33 -8.10
CA GLN A 146 5.71 4.02 -7.76
C GLN A 146 5.49 5.18 -6.80
N LEU A 147 4.47 6.01 -7.08
CA LEU A 147 4.14 7.15 -6.23
C LEU A 147 3.62 6.68 -4.86
N THR A 148 2.73 5.69 -4.85
CA THR A 148 2.24 5.09 -3.61
C THR A 148 3.38 4.58 -2.74
N ASN A 149 4.30 3.79 -3.31
CA ASN A 149 5.43 3.25 -2.57
C ASN A 149 6.38 4.35 -2.05
N SER A 150 6.55 5.44 -2.79
CA SER A 150 7.34 6.60 -2.36
C SER A 150 6.72 7.29 -1.15
N ILE A 151 5.40 7.50 -1.19
CA ILE A 151 4.64 8.09 -0.08
C ILE A 151 4.74 7.23 1.18
N LEU A 152 4.53 5.93 1.05
CA LEU A 152 4.57 5.01 2.19
C LEU A 152 5.95 4.95 2.84
N ARG A 153 7.02 4.97 2.03
CA ARG A 153 8.39 5.08 2.56
C ARG A 153 8.59 6.38 3.33
N SER A 154 8.10 7.50 2.79
CA SER A 154 8.18 8.79 3.48
C SER A 154 7.40 8.80 4.80
N ALA A 155 6.22 8.18 4.80
CA ALA A 155 5.34 8.14 5.98
C ALA A 155 5.96 7.32 7.13
N TRP A 156 6.61 6.20 6.82
CA TRP A 156 7.07 5.22 7.81
C TRP A 156 8.60 5.07 7.92
N ALA A 157 9.39 5.93 7.22
CA ALA A 157 10.86 5.87 7.27
C ALA A 157 11.43 6.15 8.66
N ASN A 158 10.74 6.91 9.49
CA ASN A 158 11.23 7.30 10.80
C ASN A 158 11.17 6.16 11.83
N ASP A 159 10.30 5.16 11.64
CA ASP A 159 10.22 4.01 12.57
C ASP A 159 11.34 2.98 12.30
N ALA A 160 11.96 3.00 11.12
CA ALA A 160 13.08 2.10 10.78
C ALA A 160 14.44 2.54 11.34
N SER A 161 14.56 3.78 11.83
CA SER A 161 15.82 4.36 12.30
C SER A 161 16.06 4.25 13.81
N ASP A 162 15.10 3.75 14.58
CA ASP A 162 15.21 3.62 16.04
C ASP A 162 15.58 2.19 16.50
N SER A 163 16.27 1.42 15.66
CA SER A 163 16.98 0.23 16.14
C SER A 163 18.31 0.69 16.77
N PRO A 164 18.51 0.49 18.09
CA PRO A 164 19.76 0.87 18.74
C PRO A 164 20.91 0.10 18.10
N GLY A 165 21.79 0.83 17.44
CA GLY A 165 23.01 0.31 16.85
C GLY A 165 23.78 -0.51 17.89
N LYS A 166 24.11 -1.76 17.51
CA LYS A 166 25.12 -2.53 18.22
C LYS A 166 26.43 -1.78 18.12
N GLU A 167 26.81 -1.11 19.21
CA GLU A 167 28.19 -0.66 19.40
C GLU A 167 29.11 -1.88 19.28
N LEU A 168 29.87 -1.91 18.19
CA LEU A 168 31.05 -2.76 18.11
C LEU A 168 32.09 -2.17 19.05
N LYS A 169 32.20 -2.71 20.25
CA LYS A 169 33.38 -2.51 21.10
C LYS A 169 34.54 -3.19 20.42
N ASN A 170 35.46 -2.40 19.88
CA ASN A 170 36.80 -2.82 19.58
C ASN A 170 37.60 -2.81 20.90
N GLU A 171 37.99 -3.98 21.36
CA GLU A 171 39.19 -4.20 22.18
C GLU A 171 40.33 -4.63 21.26
#